data_4a56932265235f146bc55fc5913b2bce
#
_entry.id   4a56932265235f146bc55fc5913b2bce
#
_cell.length_a   1.000
_cell.length_b   1.000
_cell.length_c   1.000
_cell.angle_alpha   90.00
_cell.angle_beta   90.00
_cell.angle_gamma   90.00
#
_symmetry.space_group_name_H-M   'P 1'
#
loop_
_entity.id
_entity.type
_entity.pdbx_description
1 polymer ?
#
loop_
_entity_poly.entity_id
_entity_poly.type
_entity_poly.pdbx_seq_one_letter_code
_entity_poly.pdbx_strand_id
1 'polypeptide(L)'
;MIITAARASGLIALACAGIAGAHAQAPARPPPAVTVMTVRLEDVTQDFEFIGRVEAIQQVDVRARVQGFLEKVAFTEGQDVKADDLLFTIEPAQYEAALQQAKSQQASAEATLRNAQLTLERRQELYNRQSGTRADLDQATADRDAAAAAVESAKAGVRTAELNLSYTRIVSPITGRIGRTNFTKGNVVGPDSGALARVVQLDPIRVVFSVSERDVVSVIQHEREAALEQINAGFVPTLQLPNGTRYPQDGRIDFISNEIDPGTGTLPVRASFANPAGLLLPGGTVSVHIRTAETRQLPLVPVQAVLESREGRFVLVVGEDNRVQRRPIKATQQVGQNWAVEDGLKPGESVIVEGLQKVREGAQVQPLPAPVAATK
;
A
#
# COMPACT_ATOMS: atom_id res chain seq x y z
N MET A 1 -45.61 40.19 -86.67
CA MET A 1 -44.96 40.33 -87.96
C MET A 1 -44.27 38.99 -88.19
N ILE A 2 -44.99 38.01 -88.76
CA ILE A 2 -44.85 37.63 -90.15
C ILE A 2 -43.44 37.11 -90.42
N ILE A 3 -43.14 35.87 -90.81
CA ILE A 3 -43.61 34.99 -91.92
C ILE A 3 -42.88 33.61 -91.70
N THR A 4 -43.61 32.52 -91.72
CA THR A 4 -43.73 31.46 -92.75
C THR A 4 -42.43 31.00 -93.39
N ALA A 5 -42.19 29.78 -93.67
CA ALA A 5 -42.73 28.53 -94.17
C ALA A 5 -41.47 27.71 -94.58
N ALA A 6 -41.39 26.49 -94.92
CA ALA A 6 -42.22 25.44 -95.45
C ALA A 6 -41.39 24.19 -95.64
N ARG A 7 -41.98 23.06 -95.44
CA ARG A 7 -41.92 21.76 -96.14
C ARG A 7 -40.73 21.38 -97.01
N ALA A 8 -40.15 20.16 -96.67
CA ALA A 8 -40.11 19.16 -97.78
C ALA A 8 -39.93 17.74 -97.11
N SER A 9 -40.84 16.87 -97.56
CA SER A 9 -40.95 15.45 -97.29
C SER A 9 -39.87 14.68 -98.05
N GLY A 10 -39.30 13.63 -97.45
CA GLY A 10 -38.46 12.64 -98.08
C GLY A 10 -38.51 11.32 -97.37
N LEU A 11 -39.41 10.48 -97.82
CA LEU A 11 -39.56 9.07 -97.42
C LEU A 11 -38.39 8.26 -98.02
N ILE A 12 -37.58 7.50 -97.16
CA ILE A 12 -36.95 6.30 -97.61
C ILE A 12 -36.94 5.31 -96.41
N ALA A 13 -37.54 4.15 -96.66
CA ALA A 13 -37.66 3.00 -95.79
C ALA A 13 -36.40 2.17 -95.79
N LEU A 14 -36.33 1.32 -94.82
CA LEU A 14 -35.64 0.02 -94.77
C LEU A 14 -34.24 -0.04 -94.19
N ALA A 15 -34.05 -0.62 -92.96
CA ALA A 15 -33.47 -1.92 -92.75
C ALA A 15 -33.35 -2.18 -91.23
N CYS A 16 -34.14 -3.12 -90.73
CA CYS A 16 -33.94 -3.76 -89.46
C CYS A 16 -32.63 -4.57 -89.48
N ALA A 17 -31.60 -4.15 -88.70
CA ALA A 17 -30.50 -5.04 -88.29
C ALA A 17 -30.45 -5.03 -86.80
N GLY A 18 -30.87 -6.17 -86.16
CA GLY A 18 -30.79 -6.40 -84.76
C GLY A 18 -29.33 -6.40 -84.26
N ILE A 19 -28.95 -5.43 -83.47
CA ILE A 19 -27.69 -5.49 -82.68
C ILE A 19 -28.08 -6.02 -81.29
N ALA A 20 -27.86 -7.33 -81.10
CA ALA A 20 -27.83 -7.92 -79.78
C ALA A 20 -26.70 -7.26 -79.00
N GLY A 21 -27.07 -6.35 -78.07
CA GLY A 21 -26.13 -5.75 -77.12
C GLY A 21 -25.54 -6.82 -76.20
N ALA A 22 -24.34 -7.26 -76.53
CA ALA A 22 -23.53 -8.00 -75.58
C ALA A 22 -23.25 -7.07 -74.42
N HIS A 23 -23.93 -7.29 -73.32
CA HIS A 23 -23.52 -6.73 -72.03
C HIS A 23 -22.17 -7.35 -71.67
N ALA A 24 -21.08 -6.71 -71.98
CA ALA A 24 -19.76 -7.04 -71.49
C ALA A 24 -19.81 -6.85 -69.96
N GLN A 25 -19.98 -7.93 -69.20
CA GLN A 25 -19.71 -7.91 -67.74
C GLN A 25 -18.25 -7.48 -67.59
N ALA A 26 -18.08 -6.26 -67.01
CA ALA A 26 -16.75 -5.83 -66.59
C ALA A 26 -16.12 -6.91 -65.72
N PRO A 27 -14.86 -7.27 -65.91
CA PRO A 27 -14.21 -8.29 -65.10
C PRO A 27 -14.32 -7.88 -63.65
N ALA A 28 -14.90 -8.75 -62.81
CA ALA A 28 -15.03 -8.56 -61.37
C ALA A 28 -13.61 -8.28 -60.86
N ARG A 29 -13.38 -7.09 -60.30
CA ARG A 29 -12.12 -6.77 -59.64
C ARG A 29 -11.84 -7.84 -58.60
N PRO A 30 -10.63 -8.39 -58.56
CA PRO A 30 -10.27 -9.41 -57.55
C PRO A 30 -10.56 -8.83 -56.14
N PRO A 31 -11.08 -9.65 -55.24
CA PRO A 31 -11.36 -9.20 -53.88
C PRO A 31 -10.13 -8.56 -53.27
N PRO A 32 -10.25 -7.43 -52.54
CA PRO A 32 -9.11 -6.77 -51.95
C PRO A 32 -8.45 -7.70 -50.92
N ALA A 33 -7.13 -7.80 -51.02
CA ALA A 33 -6.34 -8.54 -50.01
C ALA A 33 -6.28 -7.75 -48.72
N VAL A 34 -6.55 -8.44 -47.59
CA VAL A 34 -6.53 -7.89 -46.24
C VAL A 34 -5.70 -8.80 -45.32
N THR A 35 -4.94 -8.20 -44.42
CA THR A 35 -4.20 -8.95 -43.42
C THR A 35 -5.12 -9.25 -42.24
N VAL A 36 -5.23 -10.54 -41.87
CA VAL A 36 -6.08 -10.97 -40.77
C VAL A 36 -5.25 -11.61 -39.66
N MET A 37 -5.69 -11.40 -38.43
CA MET A 37 -5.15 -12.07 -37.24
C MET A 37 -6.23 -12.96 -36.65
N THR A 38 -5.87 -14.21 -36.32
CA THR A 38 -6.77 -15.11 -35.60
C THR A 38 -6.78 -14.72 -34.12
N VAL A 39 -7.96 -14.48 -33.60
CA VAL A 39 -8.19 -14.12 -32.19
C VAL A 39 -7.81 -15.28 -31.29
N ARG A 40 -6.89 -15.05 -30.36
CA ARG A 40 -6.47 -16.00 -29.33
C ARG A 40 -6.83 -15.45 -27.97
N LEU A 41 -7.12 -16.35 -27.02
CA LEU A 41 -7.24 -16.02 -25.62
C LEU A 41 -5.84 -15.87 -25.06
N GLU A 42 -5.60 -14.77 -24.39
CA GLU A 42 -4.38 -14.54 -23.64
C GLU A 42 -4.74 -14.18 -22.19
N ASP A 43 -3.83 -14.50 -21.30
CA ASP A 43 -3.99 -14.21 -19.89
C ASP A 43 -3.83 -12.71 -19.65
N VAL A 44 -4.95 -12.06 -19.30
CA VAL A 44 -4.99 -10.64 -18.99
C VAL A 44 -5.18 -10.46 -17.49
N THR A 45 -4.17 -9.88 -16.85
CA THR A 45 -4.23 -9.43 -15.46
C THR A 45 -4.47 -7.93 -15.44
N GLN A 46 -5.37 -7.46 -14.60
CA GLN A 46 -5.50 -6.02 -14.38
C GLN A 46 -4.31 -5.56 -13.52
N ASP A 47 -3.59 -4.56 -14.01
CA ASP A 47 -2.47 -3.93 -13.31
C ASP A 47 -2.83 -2.46 -13.11
N PHE A 48 -2.90 -2.05 -11.84
CA PHE A 48 -3.15 -0.67 -11.45
C PHE A 48 -1.86 -0.09 -10.91
N GLU A 49 -1.45 1.06 -11.44
CA GLU A 49 -0.27 1.78 -10.99
C GLU A 49 -0.66 2.98 -10.14
N PHE A 50 -0.04 3.08 -8.95
CA PHE A 50 -0.20 4.19 -8.02
C PHE A 50 1.17 4.72 -7.59
N ILE A 51 1.23 6.00 -7.22
CA ILE A 51 2.41 6.56 -6.59
C ILE A 51 2.29 6.32 -5.08
N GLY A 52 3.27 5.63 -4.50
CA GLY A 52 3.34 5.33 -3.09
C GLY A 52 4.47 6.08 -2.38
N ARG A 53 4.26 6.40 -1.11
CA ARG A 53 5.27 6.95 -0.23
C ARG A 53 5.71 5.90 0.78
N VAL A 54 7.00 5.74 0.91
CA VAL A 54 7.60 4.83 1.88
C VAL A 54 7.56 5.45 3.27
N GLU A 55 7.05 4.71 4.25
CA GLU A 55 6.96 5.13 5.65
C GLU A 55 7.49 4.04 6.58
N ALA A 56 8.07 4.43 7.69
CA ALA A 56 8.40 3.48 8.75
C ALA A 56 7.12 3.02 9.46
N ILE A 57 7.04 1.73 9.81
CA ILE A 57 5.93 1.23 10.62
C ILE A 57 6.04 1.82 12.03
N GLN A 58 7.27 1.86 12.58
CA GLN A 58 7.55 2.47 13.88
C GLN A 58 8.75 3.40 13.75
N GLN A 59 8.65 4.57 14.37
CA GLN A 59 9.76 5.48 14.58
C GLN A 59 9.63 6.10 15.96
N VAL A 60 10.73 6.19 16.69
CA VAL A 60 10.75 6.70 18.05
C VAL A 60 11.87 7.70 18.22
N ASP A 61 11.51 8.88 18.72
CA ASP A 61 12.46 9.87 19.19
C ASP A 61 12.90 9.49 20.61
N VAL A 62 14.14 9.08 20.76
CA VAL A 62 14.76 8.74 22.04
C VAL A 62 15.04 10.02 22.81
N ARG A 63 14.48 10.14 24.03
CA ARG A 63 14.62 11.32 24.89
C ARG A 63 15.09 10.95 26.27
N ALA A 64 15.82 11.85 26.94
CA ALA A 64 16.15 11.74 28.33
C ALA A 64 14.90 11.98 29.21
N ARG A 65 14.70 11.16 30.25
CA ARG A 65 13.63 11.33 31.23
C ARG A 65 14.12 11.98 32.51
N VAL A 66 15.44 12.00 32.71
CA VAL A 66 16.13 12.61 33.86
C VAL A 66 17.22 13.53 33.36
N GLN A 67 17.60 14.51 34.17
CA GLN A 67 18.62 15.50 33.81
C GLN A 67 20.01 15.02 34.29
N GLY A 68 21.05 15.26 33.49
CA GLY A 68 22.43 15.02 33.86
C GLY A 68 23.38 15.14 32.70
N PHE A 69 24.67 14.93 32.97
CA PHE A 69 25.67 14.90 31.92
C PHE A 69 25.64 13.59 31.14
N LEU A 70 25.74 13.70 29.82
CA LEU A 70 25.86 12.52 28.96
C LEU A 70 27.27 11.91 29.13
N GLU A 71 27.35 10.79 29.79
CA GLU A 71 28.63 10.13 30.08
C GLU A 71 29.12 9.30 28.90
N LYS A 72 28.19 8.60 28.22
CA LYS A 72 28.52 7.69 27.13
C LYS A 72 27.42 7.66 26.06
N VAL A 73 27.86 7.66 24.79
CA VAL A 73 27.07 7.23 23.61
C VAL A 73 27.58 5.84 23.24
N ALA A 74 26.69 4.82 23.28
CA ALA A 74 27.07 3.41 23.22
C ALA A 74 26.80 2.77 21.84
N PHE A 75 26.54 3.57 20.82
CA PHE A 75 26.27 3.12 19.45
C PHE A 75 27.07 3.92 18.44
N THR A 76 27.10 3.43 17.18
CA THR A 76 27.60 4.16 16.02
C THR A 76 26.39 4.68 15.22
N GLU A 77 26.45 5.90 14.75
CA GLU A 77 25.39 6.49 13.90
C GLU A 77 25.13 5.65 12.64
N GLY A 78 23.87 5.42 12.34
CA GLY A 78 23.46 4.55 11.23
C GLY A 78 23.50 3.06 11.52
N GLN A 79 23.88 2.65 12.73
CA GLN A 79 23.90 1.25 13.15
C GLN A 79 22.50 0.68 13.33
N ASP A 80 22.32 -0.61 13.06
CA ASP A 80 21.12 -1.35 13.43
C ASP A 80 21.20 -1.72 14.94
N VAL A 81 20.13 -1.41 15.67
CA VAL A 81 19.98 -1.66 17.10
C VAL A 81 18.73 -2.51 17.35
N LYS A 82 18.81 -3.32 18.41
CA LYS A 82 17.66 -4.12 18.88
C LYS A 82 16.94 -3.38 20.00
N ALA A 83 15.70 -3.77 20.25
CA ALA A 83 15.01 -3.35 21.48
C ALA A 83 15.87 -3.71 22.69
N ASP A 84 15.90 -2.82 23.70
CA ASP A 84 16.67 -2.89 24.93
C ASP A 84 18.20 -2.74 24.78
N ASP A 85 18.73 -2.54 23.56
CA ASP A 85 20.15 -2.17 23.40
C ASP A 85 20.43 -0.81 24.06
N LEU A 86 21.56 -0.72 24.80
CA LEU A 86 21.98 0.50 25.45
C LEU A 86 22.42 1.54 24.41
N LEU A 87 21.79 2.72 24.42
CA LEU A 87 22.09 3.82 23.51
C LEU A 87 22.90 4.93 24.20
N PHE A 88 22.45 5.37 25.37
CA PHE A 88 23.08 6.46 26.10
C PHE A 88 23.17 6.12 27.59
N THR A 89 24.17 6.68 28.23
CA THR A 89 24.31 6.68 29.70
C THR A 89 24.43 8.10 30.20
N ILE A 90 23.53 8.51 31.09
CA ILE A 90 23.61 9.76 31.85
C ILE A 90 24.38 9.44 33.14
N GLU A 91 25.18 10.38 33.64
CA GLU A 91 25.95 10.25 34.87
C GLU A 91 25.08 9.76 36.04
N PRO A 92 25.31 8.53 36.57
CA PRO A 92 24.41 7.91 37.55
C PRO A 92 24.65 8.34 38.96
N ALA A 93 25.82 8.96 39.30
CA ALA A 93 26.32 9.14 40.65
C ALA A 93 25.30 9.83 41.58
N GLN A 94 24.63 10.91 41.11
CA GLN A 94 23.63 11.60 41.93
C GLN A 94 22.37 10.73 42.19
N TYR A 95 21.98 9.88 41.26
CA TYR A 95 20.82 8.99 41.38
C TYR A 95 21.14 7.79 42.24
N GLU A 96 22.35 7.27 42.20
CA GLU A 96 22.86 6.24 43.11
C GLU A 96 22.91 6.73 44.57
N ALA A 97 23.37 7.97 44.78
CA ALA A 97 23.36 8.59 46.11
C ALA A 97 21.92 8.79 46.62
N ALA A 98 20.99 9.26 45.77
CA ALA A 98 19.59 9.39 46.14
C ALA A 98 18.93 8.05 46.47
N LEU A 99 19.24 7.01 45.75
CA LEU A 99 18.76 5.65 46.02
C LEU A 99 19.30 5.13 47.36
N GLN A 100 20.60 5.35 47.64
CA GLN A 100 21.20 4.96 48.93
C GLN A 100 20.55 5.71 50.10
N GLN A 101 20.25 7.00 49.95
CA GLN A 101 19.53 7.80 50.94
C GLN A 101 18.14 7.22 51.19
N ALA A 102 17.36 6.93 50.15
CA ALA A 102 16.03 6.35 50.27
C ALA A 102 16.04 4.98 50.96
N LYS A 103 17.01 4.13 50.64
CA LYS A 103 17.21 2.83 51.32
C LYS A 103 17.54 2.98 52.81
N SER A 104 18.33 4.00 53.18
CA SER A 104 18.62 4.30 54.57
C SER A 104 17.39 4.77 55.35
N GLN A 105 16.53 5.57 54.72
CA GLN A 105 15.23 6.00 55.27
C GLN A 105 14.29 4.82 55.51
N GLN A 106 14.21 3.89 54.52
CA GLN A 106 13.43 2.67 54.67
C GLN A 106 13.93 1.82 55.86
N ALA A 107 15.23 1.61 55.97
CA ALA A 107 15.81 0.85 57.06
C ALA A 107 15.53 1.47 58.45
N SER A 108 15.53 2.80 58.54
CA SER A 108 15.15 3.54 59.77
C SER A 108 13.69 3.34 60.11
N ALA A 109 12.76 3.48 59.11
CA ALA A 109 11.32 3.27 59.32
C ALA A 109 11.02 1.83 59.76
N GLU A 110 11.70 0.83 59.17
CA GLU A 110 11.57 -0.57 59.55
C GLU A 110 12.04 -0.82 60.98
N ALA A 111 13.12 -0.17 61.45
CA ALA A 111 13.59 -0.26 62.83
C ALA A 111 12.56 0.34 63.80
N THR A 112 11.95 1.46 63.42
CA THR A 112 10.87 2.09 64.19
C THR A 112 9.65 1.17 64.30
N LEU A 113 9.24 0.55 63.19
CA LEU A 113 8.11 -0.40 63.17
C LEU A 113 8.41 -1.61 64.08
N ARG A 114 9.60 -2.17 64.03
CA ARG A 114 9.99 -3.29 64.90
C ARG A 114 9.86 -2.88 66.38
N ASN A 115 10.33 -1.69 66.77
CA ASN A 115 10.19 -1.20 68.15
C ASN A 115 8.71 -1.00 68.53
N ALA A 116 7.88 -0.42 67.68
CA ALA A 116 6.44 -0.26 67.93
C ALA A 116 5.72 -1.61 68.04
N GLN A 117 6.10 -2.60 67.22
CA GLN A 117 5.59 -3.98 67.33
C GLN A 117 5.91 -4.63 68.67
N LEU A 118 7.16 -4.54 69.12
CA LEU A 118 7.58 -5.07 70.40
C LEU A 118 6.91 -4.35 71.57
N THR A 119 6.61 -3.07 71.42
CA THR A 119 5.83 -2.28 72.44
C THR A 119 4.38 -2.71 72.49
N LEU A 120 3.74 -2.87 71.32
CA LEU A 120 2.38 -3.38 71.22
C LEU A 120 2.27 -4.79 71.84
N GLU A 121 3.16 -5.69 71.51
CA GLU A 121 3.19 -7.05 72.11
C GLU A 121 3.27 -7.03 73.60
N ARG A 122 4.16 -6.21 74.21
CA ARG A 122 4.28 -6.04 75.65
C ARG A 122 2.98 -5.45 76.26
N ARG A 123 2.38 -4.44 75.65
CA ARG A 123 1.11 -3.82 76.12
C ARG A 123 -0.05 -4.80 76.04
N GLN A 124 -0.12 -5.61 74.99
CA GLN A 124 -1.12 -6.67 74.83
C GLN A 124 -1.01 -7.73 75.92
N GLU A 125 0.25 -8.13 76.29
CA GLU A 125 0.46 -9.08 77.36
C GLU A 125 0.07 -8.53 78.75
N LEU A 126 0.38 -7.25 79.04
CA LEU A 126 -0.01 -6.60 80.27
C LEU A 126 -1.55 -6.43 80.38
N TYR A 127 -2.21 -6.11 79.29
CA TYR A 127 -3.68 -6.04 79.26
C TYR A 127 -4.30 -7.41 79.50
N ASN A 128 -3.82 -8.46 78.87
CA ASN A 128 -4.31 -9.84 79.05
C ASN A 128 -4.14 -10.32 80.50
N ARG A 129 -3.10 -9.83 81.24
CA ARG A 129 -2.88 -10.10 82.65
C ARG A 129 -3.61 -9.15 83.61
N GLN A 130 -4.52 -8.31 83.08
CA GLN A 130 -5.26 -7.30 83.83
C GLN A 130 -4.38 -6.26 84.56
N SER A 131 -3.13 -6.09 84.09
CA SER A 131 -2.15 -5.15 84.65
C SER A 131 -1.89 -3.92 83.79
N GLY A 132 -2.64 -3.74 82.69
CA GLY A 132 -2.58 -2.61 81.78
C GLY A 132 -3.93 -2.07 81.42
N THR A 133 -4.01 -0.79 80.96
CA THR A 133 -5.25 -0.16 80.53
C THR A 133 -5.58 -0.41 79.06
N ARG A 134 -6.86 -0.35 78.68
CA ARG A 134 -7.26 -0.44 77.27
C ARG A 134 -6.74 0.74 76.45
N ALA A 135 -6.66 1.92 77.07
CA ALA A 135 -6.13 3.11 76.41
C ALA A 135 -4.64 2.95 76.00
N ASP A 136 -3.83 2.33 76.86
CA ASP A 136 -2.41 2.02 76.54
C ASP A 136 -2.28 1.03 75.37
N LEU A 137 -3.19 0.04 75.29
CA LEU A 137 -3.20 -0.90 74.17
C LEU A 137 -3.62 -0.25 72.85
N ASP A 138 -4.70 0.55 72.93
CA ASP A 138 -5.23 1.28 71.74
C ASP A 138 -4.16 2.27 71.22
N GLN A 139 -3.43 2.96 72.08
CA GLN A 139 -2.31 3.83 71.72
C GLN A 139 -1.17 3.06 71.07
N ALA A 140 -0.73 1.95 71.65
CA ALA A 140 0.37 1.14 71.11
C ALA A 140 -0.02 0.53 69.73
N THR A 141 -1.32 0.24 69.54
CA THR A 141 -1.83 -0.23 68.24
C THR A 141 -1.76 0.90 67.20
N ALA A 142 -2.20 2.10 67.57
CA ALA A 142 -2.10 3.25 66.68
C ALA A 142 -0.64 3.61 66.33
N ASP A 143 0.27 3.56 67.31
CA ASP A 143 1.68 3.82 67.07
C ASP A 143 2.29 2.80 66.11
N ARG A 144 1.94 1.50 66.25
CA ARG A 144 2.38 0.45 65.35
C ARG A 144 1.84 0.67 63.92
N ASP A 145 0.56 1.04 63.80
CA ASP A 145 -0.08 1.29 62.50
C ASP A 145 0.53 2.53 61.81
N ALA A 146 0.82 3.57 62.57
CA ALA A 146 1.54 4.75 62.08
C ALA A 146 2.94 4.40 61.59
N ALA A 147 3.68 3.59 62.38
CA ALA A 147 5.02 3.11 61.98
C ALA A 147 4.96 2.20 60.71
N ALA A 148 3.96 1.35 60.59
CA ALA A 148 3.73 0.53 59.40
C ALA A 148 3.46 1.40 58.14
N ALA A 149 2.65 2.41 58.27
CA ALA A 149 2.40 3.36 57.18
C ALA A 149 3.67 4.14 56.79
N ALA A 150 4.52 4.51 57.75
CA ALA A 150 5.81 5.14 57.48
C ALA A 150 6.78 4.22 56.66
N VAL A 151 6.81 2.90 56.94
CA VAL A 151 7.55 1.94 56.14
C VAL A 151 7.07 1.89 54.72
N GLU A 152 5.75 1.85 54.47
CA GLU A 152 5.18 1.85 53.11
C GLU A 152 5.50 3.15 52.37
N SER A 153 5.48 4.29 53.03
CA SER A 153 5.93 5.56 52.47
C SER A 153 7.42 5.53 52.06
N ALA A 154 8.28 5.02 52.93
CA ALA A 154 9.73 4.90 52.67
C ALA A 154 10.01 3.94 51.51
N LYS A 155 9.32 2.81 51.43
CA LYS A 155 9.38 1.89 50.28
C LYS A 155 8.98 2.56 48.96
N ALA A 156 7.96 3.41 48.98
CA ALA A 156 7.58 4.21 47.81
C ALA A 156 8.70 5.16 47.36
N GLY A 157 9.39 5.79 48.33
CA GLY A 157 10.60 6.59 48.08
C GLY A 157 11.73 5.82 47.41
N VAL A 158 11.99 4.59 47.87
CA VAL A 158 13.01 3.70 47.26
C VAL A 158 12.62 3.39 45.80
N ARG A 159 11.36 2.98 45.55
CA ARG A 159 10.89 2.71 44.17
C ARG A 159 11.06 3.93 43.23
N THR A 160 10.78 5.13 43.73
CA THR A 160 10.99 6.36 42.95
C THR A 160 12.47 6.58 42.64
N ALA A 161 13.36 6.40 43.60
CA ALA A 161 14.79 6.56 43.38
C ALA A 161 15.35 5.49 42.42
N GLU A 162 14.91 4.24 42.51
CA GLU A 162 15.27 3.15 41.60
C GLU A 162 14.81 3.45 40.17
N LEU A 163 13.59 3.96 40.00
CA LEU A 163 13.06 4.36 38.71
C LEU A 163 13.89 5.49 38.06
N ASN A 164 14.22 6.52 38.84
CA ASN A 164 15.06 7.61 38.38
C ASN A 164 16.48 7.14 37.97
N LEU A 165 17.07 6.24 38.76
CA LEU A 165 18.35 5.62 38.41
C LEU A 165 18.24 4.78 37.13
N SER A 166 17.15 4.04 36.93
CA SER A 166 16.94 3.27 35.71
C SER A 166 16.89 4.17 34.45
N TYR A 167 16.36 5.38 34.58
CA TYR A 167 16.27 6.35 33.48
C TYR A 167 17.63 6.95 33.07
N THR A 168 18.69 6.78 33.88
CA THR A 168 20.05 7.16 33.46
C THR A 168 20.60 6.26 32.36
N ARG A 169 20.06 5.04 32.22
CA ARG A 169 20.41 4.09 31.17
C ARG A 169 19.31 4.14 30.10
N ILE A 170 19.60 4.81 29.01
CA ILE A 170 18.64 5.00 27.93
C ILE A 170 18.85 3.88 26.90
N VAL A 171 17.84 3.04 26.77
CA VAL A 171 17.84 1.88 25.85
C VAL A 171 16.92 2.15 24.66
N SER A 172 17.11 1.38 23.58
CA SER A 172 16.22 1.44 22.41
C SER A 172 14.86 0.83 22.74
N PRO A 173 13.75 1.55 22.49
CA PRO A 173 12.40 1.01 22.69
C PRO A 173 11.95 0.07 21.59
N ILE A 174 12.61 0.10 20.42
CA ILE A 174 12.27 -0.70 19.22
C ILE A 174 13.53 -1.24 18.54
N THR A 175 13.36 -2.29 17.79
CA THR A 175 14.39 -2.75 16.83
C THR A 175 14.34 -1.91 15.58
N GLY A 176 15.48 -1.41 15.09
CA GLY A 176 15.56 -0.59 13.89
C GLY A 176 16.93 0.03 13.71
N ARG A 177 17.05 1.00 12.80
CA ARG A 177 18.28 1.76 12.56
C ARG A 177 18.25 3.05 13.34
N ILE A 178 19.33 3.28 14.11
CA ILE A 178 19.50 4.55 14.82
C ILE A 178 20.08 5.60 13.88
N GLY A 179 19.52 6.81 13.93
CA GLY A 179 19.99 7.95 13.17
C GLY A 179 21.23 8.61 13.82
N ARG A 180 21.48 9.85 13.44
CA ARG A 180 22.52 10.68 14.06
C ARG A 180 22.17 11.02 15.50
N THR A 181 23.19 11.23 16.33
CA THR A 181 23.02 11.80 17.67
C THR A 181 22.97 13.34 17.61
N ASN A 182 22.11 13.94 18.39
CA ASN A 182 22.04 15.40 18.52
C ASN A 182 22.91 15.92 19.67
N PHE A 183 23.39 15.04 20.55
CA PHE A 183 24.18 15.38 21.74
C PHE A 183 25.37 14.44 21.85
N THR A 184 26.53 15.01 22.20
CA THR A 184 27.78 14.29 22.39
C THR A 184 28.10 14.13 23.88
N LYS A 185 29.04 13.24 24.22
CA LYS A 185 29.56 13.09 25.57
C LYS A 185 29.93 14.43 26.18
N GLY A 186 29.53 14.68 27.43
CA GLY A 186 29.79 15.91 28.17
C GLY A 186 28.69 16.97 28.08
N ASN A 187 27.69 16.79 27.18
CA ASN A 187 26.52 17.68 27.14
C ASN A 187 25.59 17.38 28.32
N VAL A 188 24.93 18.42 28.81
CA VAL A 188 23.80 18.27 29.74
C VAL A 188 22.56 17.94 28.94
N VAL A 189 21.84 16.88 29.33
CA VAL A 189 20.59 16.43 28.73
C VAL A 189 19.51 16.29 29.80
N GLY A 190 18.25 16.38 29.38
CA GLY A 190 17.11 16.27 30.27
C GLY A 190 15.79 16.19 29.48
N PRO A 191 14.63 16.17 30.16
CA PRO A 191 13.31 16.09 29.52
C PRO A 191 13.08 17.19 28.46
N ASP A 192 13.61 18.39 28.68
CA ASP A 192 13.43 19.55 27.84
C ASP A 192 14.46 19.66 26.68
N SER A 193 15.45 18.79 26.66
CA SER A 193 16.55 18.85 25.66
C SER A 193 16.12 18.44 24.24
N GLY A 194 14.91 17.90 24.07
CA GLY A 194 14.47 17.33 22.80
C GLY A 194 14.95 15.89 22.57
N ALA A 195 14.95 15.44 21.34
CA ALA A 195 15.37 14.10 20.97
C ALA A 195 16.90 13.97 21.00
N LEU A 196 17.43 12.95 21.67
CA LEU A 196 18.84 12.60 21.66
C LEU A 196 19.25 11.94 20.34
N ALA A 197 18.42 11.04 19.86
CA ALA A 197 18.52 10.35 18.56
C ALA A 197 17.14 9.88 18.14
N ARG A 198 17.03 9.38 16.91
CA ARG A 198 15.81 8.75 16.39
C ARG A 198 16.13 7.33 15.98
N VAL A 199 15.28 6.37 16.39
CA VAL A 199 15.33 4.99 15.93
C VAL A 199 14.15 4.76 14.99
N VAL A 200 14.43 4.16 13.82
CA VAL A 200 13.45 3.94 12.76
C VAL A 200 13.46 2.46 12.39
N GLN A 201 12.32 1.82 12.43
CA GLN A 201 12.15 0.47 11.93
C GLN A 201 12.21 0.48 10.41
N LEU A 202 13.16 -0.25 9.82
CA LEU A 202 13.33 -0.37 8.38
C LEU A 202 12.78 -1.67 7.81
N ASP A 203 12.65 -2.71 8.63
CA ASP A 203 12.12 -4.02 8.22
C ASP A 203 11.15 -4.56 9.29
N PRO A 204 9.91 -4.93 8.91
CA PRO A 204 9.26 -4.58 7.64
C PRO A 204 9.04 -3.06 7.48
N ILE A 205 8.85 -2.62 6.23
CA ILE A 205 8.57 -1.23 5.87
C ILE A 205 7.14 -1.11 5.33
N ARG A 206 6.58 0.08 5.38
CA ARG A 206 5.23 0.38 4.88
C ARG A 206 5.31 1.30 3.67
N VAL A 207 4.41 1.08 2.71
CA VAL A 207 4.15 2.01 1.61
C VAL A 207 2.71 2.46 1.71
N VAL A 208 2.50 3.76 1.69
CA VAL A 208 1.17 4.40 1.66
C VAL A 208 0.93 4.92 0.27
N PHE A 209 -0.18 4.56 -0.32
CA PHE A 209 -0.61 5.04 -1.63
C PHE A 209 -2.10 5.36 -1.61
N SER A 210 -2.55 6.19 -2.53
CA SER A 210 -3.92 6.67 -2.58
C SER A 210 -4.64 6.10 -3.79
N VAL A 211 -5.79 5.48 -3.55
CA VAL A 211 -6.66 4.91 -4.60
C VAL A 211 -7.82 5.86 -4.84
N SER A 212 -8.20 6.11 -6.09
CA SER A 212 -9.31 7.00 -6.40
C SER A 212 -10.65 6.39 -5.94
N GLU A 213 -11.61 7.24 -5.52
CA GLU A 213 -12.95 6.80 -5.15
C GLU A 213 -13.61 5.96 -6.26
N ARG A 214 -13.37 6.32 -7.52
CA ARG A 214 -13.89 5.57 -8.67
C ARG A 214 -13.42 4.12 -8.69
N ASP A 215 -12.12 3.91 -8.45
CA ASP A 215 -11.51 2.58 -8.47
C ASP A 215 -11.98 1.76 -7.27
N VAL A 216 -12.10 2.40 -6.10
CA VAL A 216 -12.68 1.79 -4.90
C VAL A 216 -14.11 1.32 -5.13
N VAL A 217 -14.97 2.17 -5.70
CA VAL A 217 -16.36 1.81 -5.99
C VAL A 217 -16.44 0.65 -6.97
N SER A 218 -15.58 0.62 -7.99
CA SER A 218 -15.55 -0.48 -8.96
C SER A 218 -15.17 -1.81 -8.32
N VAL A 219 -14.22 -1.83 -7.39
CA VAL A 219 -13.83 -3.02 -6.63
C VAL A 219 -14.95 -3.48 -5.68
N ILE A 220 -15.53 -2.56 -4.91
CA ILE A 220 -16.60 -2.88 -3.95
C ILE A 220 -17.87 -3.41 -4.65
N GLN A 221 -18.20 -2.89 -5.85
CA GLN A 221 -19.36 -3.39 -6.61
C GLN A 221 -19.19 -4.83 -7.08
N HIS A 222 -17.96 -5.29 -7.30
CA HIS A 222 -17.65 -6.65 -7.72
C HIS A 222 -17.49 -7.62 -6.53
N GLU A 223 -17.06 -7.10 -5.36
CA GLU A 223 -16.77 -7.92 -4.17
C GLU A 223 -17.45 -7.34 -2.92
N ARG A 224 -18.76 -7.45 -2.88
CA ARG A 224 -19.61 -6.76 -1.89
C ARG A 224 -19.38 -7.09 -0.40
N GLU A 225 -18.57 -8.08 -0.03
CA GLU A 225 -18.35 -8.53 1.36
C GLU A 225 -16.92 -9.06 1.63
N ALA A 226 -15.92 -8.67 0.85
CA ALA A 226 -14.59 -9.23 1.04
C ALA A 226 -13.90 -8.66 2.31
N ALA A 227 -13.59 -9.55 3.25
CA ALA A 227 -12.68 -9.23 4.36
C ALA A 227 -11.27 -8.90 3.83
N LEU A 228 -10.45 -8.17 4.60
CA LEU A 228 -9.06 -7.83 4.23
C LEU A 228 -8.23 -9.06 3.76
N GLU A 229 -8.53 -10.24 4.29
CA GLU A 229 -7.88 -11.48 3.87
C GLU A 229 -8.24 -11.88 2.45
N GLN A 230 -9.50 -11.68 2.02
CA GLN A 230 -9.95 -11.95 0.66
C GLN A 230 -9.38 -10.89 -0.31
N ILE A 231 -9.30 -9.62 0.11
CA ILE A 231 -8.65 -8.57 -0.67
C ILE A 231 -7.16 -8.90 -0.86
N ASN A 232 -6.45 -9.35 0.18
CA ASN A 232 -5.05 -9.78 0.06
C ASN A 232 -4.85 -11.04 -0.79
N ALA A 233 -5.85 -11.92 -0.85
CA ALA A 233 -5.82 -13.08 -1.75
C ALA A 233 -6.07 -12.67 -3.21
N GLY A 234 -6.87 -11.63 -3.44
CA GLY A 234 -7.23 -11.12 -4.76
C GLY A 234 -6.28 -10.06 -5.35
N PHE A 235 -5.47 -9.38 -4.52
CA PHE A 235 -4.63 -8.26 -4.95
C PHE A 235 -3.23 -8.35 -4.33
N VAL A 236 -2.22 -8.46 -5.17
CA VAL A 236 -0.82 -8.51 -4.73
C VAL A 236 -0.11 -7.20 -5.08
N PRO A 237 0.23 -6.37 -4.07
CA PRO A 237 1.00 -5.16 -4.30
C PRO A 237 2.47 -5.50 -4.58
N THR A 238 3.00 -4.96 -5.66
CA THR A 238 4.41 -5.03 -6.04
C THR A 238 4.95 -3.60 -6.19
N LEU A 239 6.27 -3.42 -6.08
CA LEU A 239 6.88 -2.11 -6.17
C LEU A 239 7.83 -2.01 -7.35
N GLN A 240 7.86 -0.82 -7.96
CA GLN A 240 8.93 -0.40 -8.85
C GLN A 240 9.68 0.75 -8.20
N LEU A 241 11.00 0.60 -8.12
CA LEU A 241 11.90 1.59 -7.55
C LEU A 241 12.07 2.80 -8.50
N PRO A 242 12.51 3.97 -8.02
CA PRO A 242 12.69 5.17 -8.86
C PRO A 242 13.66 4.99 -10.03
N ASN A 243 14.54 3.99 -9.98
CA ASN A 243 15.45 3.64 -11.08
C ASN A 243 14.83 2.72 -12.14
N GLY A 244 13.52 2.41 -12.02
CA GLY A 244 12.79 1.54 -12.93
C GLY A 244 12.92 0.04 -12.64
N THR A 245 13.72 -0.37 -11.65
CA THR A 245 13.84 -1.79 -11.29
C THR A 245 12.67 -2.26 -10.43
N ARG A 246 12.20 -3.49 -10.66
CA ARG A 246 11.19 -4.11 -9.79
C ARG A 246 11.82 -4.46 -8.45
N TYR A 247 11.11 -4.15 -7.37
CA TYR A 247 11.47 -4.60 -6.02
C TYR A 247 11.23 -6.11 -5.90
N PRO A 248 12.16 -6.89 -5.32
CA PRO A 248 12.10 -8.36 -5.36
C PRO A 248 11.05 -8.98 -4.42
N GLN A 249 10.57 -8.22 -3.43
CA GLN A 249 9.60 -8.69 -2.44
C GLN A 249 8.21 -8.20 -2.79
N ASP A 250 7.25 -9.10 -2.83
CA ASP A 250 5.84 -8.75 -2.96
C ASP A 250 5.31 -8.27 -1.59
N GLY A 251 4.35 -7.37 -1.62
CA GLY A 251 3.78 -6.78 -0.42
C GLY A 251 2.47 -7.43 0.00
N ARG A 252 1.97 -6.96 1.13
CA ARG A 252 0.64 -7.32 1.65
C ARG A 252 -0.09 -6.05 2.07
N ILE A 253 -1.35 -5.90 1.67
CA ILE A 253 -2.20 -4.81 2.13
C ILE A 253 -2.54 -5.07 3.60
N ASP A 254 -2.15 -4.18 4.50
CA ASP A 254 -2.38 -4.28 5.94
C ASP A 254 -3.49 -3.35 6.43
N PHE A 255 -3.83 -2.33 5.64
CA PHE A 255 -4.87 -1.40 6.00
C PHE A 255 -5.46 -0.69 4.76
N ILE A 256 -6.77 -0.59 4.74
CA ILE A 256 -7.53 0.24 3.81
C ILE A 256 -8.30 1.24 4.67
N SER A 257 -8.17 2.54 4.38
CA SER A 257 -8.91 3.56 5.12
C SER A 257 -10.42 3.33 4.99
N ASN A 258 -11.15 3.66 6.02
CA ASN A 258 -12.62 3.69 6.02
C ASN A 258 -13.18 5.09 5.70
N GLU A 259 -12.30 6.04 5.34
CA GLU A 259 -12.63 7.44 5.12
C GLU A 259 -11.90 7.95 3.89
N ILE A 260 -12.63 8.59 2.98
CA ILE A 260 -12.09 9.24 1.79
C ILE A 260 -11.61 10.64 2.19
N ASP A 261 -10.42 11.01 1.77
CA ASP A 261 -9.91 12.37 1.93
C ASP A 261 -10.72 13.33 1.04
N PRO A 262 -11.51 14.25 1.63
CA PRO A 262 -12.38 15.14 0.87
C PRO A 262 -11.61 16.16 0.01
N GLY A 263 -10.33 16.41 0.33
CA GLY A 263 -9.48 17.33 -0.42
C GLY A 263 -8.97 16.74 -1.73
N THR A 264 -8.76 15.42 -1.77
CA THR A 264 -8.18 14.72 -2.92
C THR A 264 -9.17 13.75 -3.60
N GLY A 265 -10.27 13.38 -2.94
CA GLY A 265 -11.21 12.36 -3.42
C GLY A 265 -10.59 10.97 -3.50
N THR A 266 -9.61 10.68 -2.63
CA THR A 266 -8.88 9.42 -2.64
C THR A 266 -8.95 8.71 -1.30
N LEU A 267 -8.79 7.38 -1.33
CA LEU A 267 -8.76 6.50 -0.17
C LEU A 267 -7.31 6.07 0.09
N PRO A 268 -6.73 6.38 1.26
CA PRO A 268 -5.41 5.90 1.63
C PRO A 268 -5.40 4.39 1.86
N VAL A 269 -4.47 3.70 1.22
CA VAL A 269 -4.21 2.27 1.38
C VAL A 269 -2.77 2.10 1.86
N ARG A 270 -2.56 1.15 2.77
CA ARG A 270 -1.24 0.82 3.31
C ARG A 270 -0.91 -0.62 2.98
N ALA A 271 0.30 -0.81 2.48
CA ALA A 271 0.86 -2.14 2.25
C ALA A 271 2.22 -2.26 2.95
N SER A 272 2.48 -3.42 3.55
CA SER A 272 3.75 -3.74 4.18
C SER A 272 4.59 -4.62 3.26
N PHE A 273 5.90 -4.38 3.30
CA PHE A 273 6.91 -5.08 2.50
C PHE A 273 8.07 -5.50 3.39
N ALA A 274 8.59 -6.70 3.18
CA ALA A 274 9.86 -7.07 3.79
C ALA A 274 11.00 -6.24 3.16
N ASN A 275 11.91 -5.73 3.98
CA ASN A 275 13.00 -4.85 3.55
C ASN A 275 14.36 -5.23 4.15
N PRO A 276 14.77 -6.51 4.05
CA PRO A 276 15.99 -6.99 4.71
C PRO A 276 17.26 -6.31 4.22
N ALA A 277 17.28 -5.86 2.96
CA ALA A 277 18.41 -5.14 2.37
C ALA A 277 18.42 -3.63 2.70
N GLY A 278 17.37 -3.09 3.33
CA GLY A 278 17.24 -1.67 3.65
C GLY A 278 17.20 -0.74 2.41
N LEU A 279 16.74 -1.25 1.26
CA LEU A 279 16.66 -0.48 0.01
C LEU A 279 15.57 0.58 0.06
N LEU A 280 14.47 0.27 0.74
CA LEU A 280 13.36 1.20 0.92
C LEU A 280 13.65 2.05 2.17
N LEU A 281 13.73 3.36 1.98
CA LEU A 281 13.96 4.32 3.08
C LEU A 281 12.71 5.18 3.29
N PRO A 282 12.33 5.46 4.54
CA PRO A 282 11.21 6.34 4.84
C PRO A 282 11.40 7.71 4.20
N GLY A 283 10.32 8.24 3.63
CA GLY A 283 10.30 9.47 2.86
C GLY A 283 10.54 9.29 1.35
N GLY A 284 10.99 8.09 0.91
CA GLY A 284 11.14 7.76 -0.49
C GLY A 284 9.80 7.63 -1.21
N THR A 285 9.83 7.75 -2.54
CA THR A 285 8.66 7.55 -3.42
C THR A 285 8.91 6.32 -4.28
N VAL A 286 7.87 5.52 -4.52
CA VAL A 286 7.91 4.30 -5.34
C VAL A 286 6.62 4.21 -6.17
N SER A 287 6.66 3.51 -7.33
CA SER A 287 5.43 3.11 -8.02
C SER A 287 4.93 1.80 -7.42
N VAL A 288 3.66 1.79 -7.03
CA VAL A 288 2.97 0.62 -6.50
C VAL A 288 2.12 0.03 -7.62
N HIS A 289 2.38 -1.21 -7.98
CA HIS A 289 1.58 -1.96 -8.94
C HIS A 289 0.73 -2.97 -8.18
N ILE A 290 -0.57 -2.89 -8.36
CA ILE A 290 -1.52 -3.85 -7.78
C ILE A 290 -2.06 -4.73 -8.89
N ARG A 291 -1.74 -6.00 -8.84
CA ARG A 291 -2.23 -7.01 -9.77
C ARG A 291 -3.37 -7.80 -9.15
N THR A 292 -4.41 -8.04 -9.93
CA THR A 292 -5.42 -9.01 -9.55
C THR A 292 -4.83 -10.42 -9.60
N ALA A 293 -5.09 -11.23 -8.56
CA ALA A 293 -4.67 -12.64 -8.56
C ALA A 293 -5.45 -13.48 -9.58
N GLU A 294 -6.66 -13.03 -9.95
CA GLU A 294 -7.44 -13.67 -11.01
C GLU A 294 -6.92 -13.27 -12.37
N THR A 295 -6.43 -14.26 -13.10
CA THR A 295 -6.08 -14.13 -14.50
C THR A 295 -7.33 -14.42 -15.33
N ARG A 296 -7.78 -13.45 -16.13
CA ARG A 296 -8.89 -13.65 -17.08
C ARG A 296 -8.33 -13.95 -18.45
N GLN A 297 -8.82 -15.00 -19.07
CA GLN A 297 -8.51 -15.29 -20.46
C GLN A 297 -9.42 -14.44 -21.36
N LEU A 298 -8.84 -13.41 -21.97
CA LEU A 298 -9.59 -12.51 -22.85
C LEU A 298 -8.96 -12.49 -24.26
N PRO A 299 -9.82 -12.32 -25.30
CA PRO A 299 -9.33 -12.05 -26.64
C PRO A 299 -8.53 -10.75 -26.70
N LEU A 300 -7.30 -10.82 -27.22
CA LEU A 300 -6.50 -9.63 -27.50
C LEU A 300 -6.56 -9.25 -28.98
N VAL A 301 -6.81 -7.97 -29.26
CA VAL A 301 -6.86 -7.42 -30.63
C VAL A 301 -5.95 -6.20 -30.71
N PRO A 302 -5.05 -6.10 -31.73
CA PRO A 302 -4.20 -4.92 -31.91
C PRO A 302 -4.99 -3.61 -31.96
N VAL A 303 -4.44 -2.56 -31.32
CA VAL A 303 -5.07 -1.22 -31.28
C VAL A 303 -5.47 -0.74 -32.68
N GLN A 304 -4.62 -1.02 -33.69
CA GLN A 304 -4.87 -0.64 -35.09
C GLN A 304 -6.07 -1.33 -35.74
N ALA A 305 -6.55 -2.46 -35.21
CA ALA A 305 -7.70 -3.19 -35.73
C ALA A 305 -9.03 -2.72 -35.12
N VAL A 306 -8.98 -1.94 -34.04
CA VAL A 306 -10.15 -1.42 -33.36
C VAL A 306 -10.51 -0.06 -33.95
N LEU A 307 -11.73 0.04 -34.48
CA LEU A 307 -12.28 1.25 -35.04
C LEU A 307 -13.30 1.86 -34.08
N GLU A 308 -13.40 3.17 -34.11
CA GLU A 308 -14.33 3.92 -33.25
C GLU A 308 -15.45 4.57 -34.08
N SER A 309 -16.67 4.50 -33.57
CA SER A 309 -17.83 5.14 -34.17
C SER A 309 -18.66 5.86 -33.10
N ARG A 310 -19.73 6.56 -33.52
CA ARG A 310 -20.68 7.20 -32.58
C ARG A 310 -21.39 6.18 -31.66
N GLU A 311 -21.46 4.93 -32.07
CA GLU A 311 -22.12 3.84 -31.36
C GLU A 311 -21.17 3.06 -30.45
N GLY A 312 -19.86 3.35 -30.52
CA GLY A 312 -18.80 2.67 -29.74
C GLY A 312 -17.71 2.05 -30.60
N ARG A 313 -16.92 1.20 -29.99
CA ARG A 313 -15.81 0.51 -30.65
C ARG A 313 -16.29 -0.72 -31.39
N PHE A 314 -15.68 -0.99 -32.55
CA PHE A 314 -16.00 -2.15 -33.36
C PHE A 314 -14.74 -2.67 -34.07
N VAL A 315 -14.79 -3.90 -34.52
CA VAL A 315 -13.79 -4.53 -35.38
C VAL A 315 -14.45 -5.07 -36.68
N LEU A 316 -13.62 -5.30 -37.67
CA LEU A 316 -14.05 -5.98 -38.88
C LEU A 316 -13.56 -7.45 -38.84
N VAL A 317 -14.51 -8.38 -38.84
CA VAL A 317 -14.27 -9.82 -38.82
C VAL A 317 -14.53 -10.39 -40.21
N VAL A 318 -13.71 -11.38 -40.62
CA VAL A 318 -13.94 -12.13 -41.86
C VAL A 318 -14.76 -13.37 -41.54
N GLY A 319 -15.98 -13.46 -42.09
CA GLY A 319 -16.85 -14.62 -41.97
C GLY A 319 -16.39 -15.82 -42.81
N GLU A 320 -17.09 -16.97 -42.68
CA GLU A 320 -16.77 -18.23 -43.36
C GLU A 320 -16.84 -18.12 -44.89
N ASP A 321 -17.64 -17.19 -45.44
CA ASP A 321 -17.77 -16.91 -46.86
C ASP A 321 -16.82 -15.82 -47.36
N ASN A 322 -15.79 -15.48 -46.64
CA ASN A 322 -14.80 -14.41 -46.87
C ASN A 322 -15.47 -13.02 -47.00
N ARG A 323 -16.59 -12.82 -46.33
CA ARG A 323 -17.25 -11.51 -46.26
C ARG A 323 -16.92 -10.77 -44.98
N VAL A 324 -16.74 -9.47 -45.12
CA VAL A 324 -16.47 -8.60 -43.98
C VAL A 324 -17.76 -8.33 -43.19
N GLN A 325 -17.69 -8.59 -41.88
CA GLN A 325 -18.75 -8.28 -40.92
C GLN A 325 -18.25 -7.24 -39.92
N ARG A 326 -19.07 -6.22 -39.70
CA ARG A 326 -18.84 -5.26 -38.61
C ARG A 326 -19.34 -5.87 -37.31
N ARG A 327 -18.45 -5.96 -36.33
CA ARG A 327 -18.75 -6.53 -35.03
C ARG A 327 -18.49 -5.51 -33.92
N PRO A 328 -19.53 -5.02 -33.22
CA PRO A 328 -19.33 -4.18 -32.04
C PRO A 328 -18.62 -4.97 -30.97
N ILE A 329 -17.68 -4.32 -30.27
CA ILE A 329 -16.90 -4.94 -29.22
C ILE A 329 -16.91 -4.09 -27.95
N LYS A 330 -16.82 -4.77 -26.80
CA LYS A 330 -16.57 -4.12 -25.51
C LYS A 330 -15.10 -4.29 -25.14
N ALA A 331 -14.28 -3.32 -25.57
CA ALA A 331 -12.85 -3.27 -25.26
C ALA A 331 -12.66 -2.40 -24.01
N THR A 332 -12.18 -2.99 -22.92
CA THR A 332 -12.14 -2.36 -21.58
C THR A 332 -10.74 -1.93 -21.18
N GLN A 333 -9.74 -2.71 -21.54
CA GLN A 333 -8.37 -2.48 -21.12
C GLN A 333 -7.40 -2.60 -22.28
N GLN A 334 -6.41 -1.68 -22.33
CA GLN A 334 -5.28 -1.80 -23.25
C GLN A 334 -4.13 -2.51 -22.55
N VAL A 335 -3.65 -3.60 -23.16
CA VAL A 335 -2.51 -4.39 -22.70
C VAL A 335 -1.40 -4.25 -23.74
N GLY A 336 -0.41 -3.43 -23.44
CA GLY A 336 0.65 -3.10 -24.39
C GLY A 336 0.11 -2.46 -25.67
N GLN A 337 0.26 -3.12 -26.81
CA GLN A 337 -0.24 -2.66 -28.11
C GLN A 337 -1.59 -3.32 -28.51
N ASN A 338 -2.24 -4.03 -27.60
CA ASN A 338 -3.49 -4.73 -27.85
C ASN A 338 -4.61 -4.23 -26.94
N TRP A 339 -5.85 -4.36 -27.40
CA TRP A 339 -7.05 -4.20 -26.59
C TRP A 339 -7.55 -5.55 -26.11
N ALA A 340 -7.83 -5.67 -24.80
CA ALA A 340 -8.54 -6.80 -24.24
C ALA A 340 -10.05 -6.61 -24.47
N VAL A 341 -10.68 -7.61 -25.06
CA VAL A 341 -12.09 -7.56 -25.45
C VAL A 341 -12.88 -8.48 -24.52
N GLU A 342 -13.80 -7.90 -23.72
CA GLU A 342 -14.67 -8.67 -22.82
C GLU A 342 -15.86 -9.29 -23.55
N ASP A 343 -16.37 -8.62 -24.57
CA ASP A 343 -17.55 -9.09 -25.31
C ASP A 343 -17.48 -8.70 -26.79
N GLY A 344 -18.11 -9.48 -27.64
CA GLY A 344 -18.22 -9.24 -29.08
C GLY A 344 -17.28 -10.07 -29.97
N LEU A 345 -16.28 -10.77 -29.42
CA LEU A 345 -15.38 -11.64 -30.18
C LEU A 345 -15.28 -13.02 -29.59
N LYS A 346 -15.14 -14.04 -30.46
CA LYS A 346 -14.93 -15.43 -30.08
C LYS A 346 -13.51 -15.88 -30.43
N PRO A 347 -12.90 -16.79 -29.65
CA PRO A 347 -11.64 -17.39 -30.00
C PRO A 347 -11.74 -18.09 -31.38
N GLY A 348 -10.72 -17.94 -32.22
CA GLY A 348 -10.65 -18.52 -33.55
C GLY A 348 -11.21 -17.64 -34.67
N GLU A 349 -11.92 -16.54 -34.38
CA GLU A 349 -12.37 -15.61 -35.41
C GLU A 349 -11.19 -14.83 -36.01
N SER A 350 -11.31 -14.45 -37.30
CA SER A 350 -10.30 -13.71 -38.04
C SER A 350 -10.65 -12.23 -38.07
N VAL A 351 -9.86 -11.40 -37.37
CA VAL A 351 -10.01 -9.94 -37.33
C VAL A 351 -9.05 -9.31 -38.35
N ILE A 352 -9.55 -8.32 -39.12
CA ILE A 352 -8.74 -7.59 -40.07
C ILE A 352 -7.85 -6.59 -39.31
N VAL A 353 -6.55 -6.70 -39.48
CA VAL A 353 -5.54 -5.82 -38.85
C VAL A 353 -4.95 -4.80 -39.82
N GLU A 354 -4.92 -5.13 -41.13
CA GLU A 354 -4.48 -4.19 -42.17
C GLU A 354 -5.39 -4.26 -43.38
N GLY A 355 -5.49 -3.14 -44.11
CA GLY A 355 -6.36 -3.01 -45.27
C GLY A 355 -7.79 -2.54 -44.94
N LEU A 356 -8.02 -2.11 -43.70
CA LEU A 356 -9.33 -1.59 -43.23
C LEU A 356 -9.92 -0.51 -44.12
N GLN A 357 -9.09 0.33 -44.73
CA GLN A 357 -9.53 1.41 -45.65
C GLN A 357 -10.03 0.90 -47.01
N LYS A 358 -9.72 -0.33 -47.39
CA LYS A 358 -10.03 -0.94 -48.68
C LYS A 358 -11.33 -1.73 -48.66
N VAL A 359 -11.95 -1.90 -47.49
CA VAL A 359 -13.08 -2.80 -47.29
C VAL A 359 -14.25 -2.09 -46.64
N ARG A 360 -15.47 -2.56 -46.95
CA ARG A 360 -16.72 -2.13 -46.30
C ARG A 360 -17.45 -3.38 -45.83
N GLU A 361 -18.36 -3.21 -44.89
CA GLU A 361 -19.26 -4.26 -44.45
C GLU A 361 -19.94 -4.96 -45.64
N GLY A 362 -19.97 -6.29 -45.66
CA GLY A 362 -20.50 -7.12 -46.73
C GLY A 362 -19.55 -7.33 -47.92
N ALA A 363 -18.42 -6.63 -48.01
CA ALA A 363 -17.45 -6.83 -49.09
C ALA A 363 -16.76 -8.20 -48.99
N GLN A 364 -16.56 -8.83 -50.16
CA GLN A 364 -15.77 -10.06 -50.28
C GLN A 364 -14.28 -9.70 -50.26
N VAL A 365 -13.47 -10.38 -49.45
CA VAL A 365 -12.04 -10.11 -49.27
C VAL A 365 -11.20 -11.40 -49.45
N GLN A 366 -9.92 -11.24 -49.70
CA GLN A 366 -8.94 -12.31 -49.69
C GLN A 366 -8.12 -12.20 -48.38
N PRO A 367 -8.37 -13.05 -47.35
CA PRO A 367 -7.62 -13.01 -46.12
C PRO A 367 -6.20 -13.54 -46.32
N LEU A 368 -5.24 -12.75 -45.86
CA LEU A 368 -3.83 -13.15 -45.76
C LEU A 368 -3.47 -13.19 -44.28
N PRO A 369 -2.89 -14.27 -43.78
CA PRO A 369 -2.49 -14.35 -42.38
C PRO A 369 -1.45 -13.27 -42.06
N ALA A 370 -1.60 -12.60 -40.91
CA ALA A 370 -0.59 -11.67 -40.42
C ALA A 370 0.71 -12.44 -40.14
N PRO A 371 1.88 -11.87 -40.48
CA PRO A 371 3.14 -12.46 -40.04
C PRO A 371 3.14 -12.51 -38.51
N VAL A 372 3.39 -13.69 -37.94
CA VAL A 372 3.49 -13.88 -36.51
C VAL A 372 4.68 -13.04 -36.03
N ALA A 373 4.36 -11.92 -35.34
CA ALA A 373 5.39 -11.12 -34.70
C ALA A 373 6.06 -11.99 -33.64
N ALA A 374 7.32 -12.32 -33.84
CA ALA A 374 8.12 -13.01 -32.84
C ALA A 374 8.20 -12.10 -31.62
N THR A 375 7.62 -12.56 -30.54
CA THR A 375 7.72 -11.93 -29.21
C THR A 375 9.20 -11.85 -28.83
N LYS A 376 9.70 -10.64 -28.64
CA LYS A 376 11.05 -10.35 -28.18
C LYS A 376 11.02 -10.10 -26.70
#